data_f328ee8c017e8a1c54e89765849361e2
#
_entry.id   f328ee8c017e8a1c54e89765849361e2
#
_cell.length_a   1.000
_cell.length_b   1.000
_cell.length_c   1.000
_cell.angle_alpha   90.00
_cell.angle_beta   90.00
_cell.angle_gamma   90.00
#
_symmetry.space_group_name_H-M   'P 1'
#
loop_
_entity.id
_entity.type
_entity.pdbx_description
1 polymer ?
#
loop_
_entity_poly.entity_id
_entity_poly.type
_entity_poly.pdbx_seq_one_letter_code
_entity_poly.pdbx_strand_id
1 'polypeptide(L)'
;MKRFKDILCTVEPGKECKLALERAVTLAENNQAKLTVITVAPSISAGIGMPEGGPISTELQAATVNSHKQELENLVEPYRQRIKIETRVLIGTPFLEIIREVLRNAHDLVIKCPESLDWLGRLLSSDDKHLLRKCLCPVWMVRPQIGESFDHILAAVDVDDSYPTKALKTRQALNEMVMELASSLAVSEFAELHVVHAWEAIGEGIMRHGIFMQQPENEVNAYVDQVLRHHTQLLDTLMKEVSAKLGVDAAGYIKPQLHMPKGAARKVIPELAKELQVDCIVMGTVARTGVPGLFMGNTAETILDQLECSVLAIK
;
A
#
# COMPACT_ATOMS: atom_id res chain seq x y z
N MET A 1 -2.29 6.49 -17.82
CA MET A 1 -2.23 6.29 -16.35
C MET A 1 -3.62 6.04 -15.81
N LYS A 2 -3.76 5.10 -14.88
CA LYS A 2 -5.02 4.89 -14.15
C LYS A 2 -5.19 6.09 -13.23
N ARG A 3 -6.32 6.79 -13.34
CA ARG A 3 -6.63 7.93 -12.48
C ARG A 3 -7.67 7.52 -11.46
N PHE A 4 -7.41 7.82 -10.19
CA PHE A 4 -8.42 7.70 -9.15
C PHE A 4 -9.51 8.75 -9.38
N LYS A 5 -10.78 8.36 -9.15
CA LYS A 5 -11.94 9.21 -9.37
C LYS A 5 -12.73 9.49 -8.10
N ASP A 6 -12.60 8.63 -7.11
CA ASP A 6 -13.35 8.71 -5.86
C ASP A 6 -12.48 8.26 -4.69
N ILE A 7 -11.87 9.22 -4.01
CA ILE A 7 -10.88 8.99 -2.95
C ILE A 7 -11.56 9.11 -1.60
N LEU A 8 -11.35 8.11 -0.74
CA LEU A 8 -11.74 8.13 0.66
C LEU A 8 -10.50 8.41 1.52
N CYS A 9 -10.49 9.51 2.26
CA CYS A 9 -9.49 9.78 3.28
C CYS A 9 -10.08 9.56 4.66
N THR A 10 -9.38 8.80 5.51
CA THR A 10 -9.82 8.59 6.88
C THR A 10 -8.85 9.24 7.86
N VAL A 11 -9.40 10.05 8.75
CA VAL A 11 -8.67 10.79 9.76
C VAL A 11 -9.18 10.46 11.15
N GLU A 12 -8.30 10.51 12.14
CA GLU A 12 -8.66 10.29 13.53
C GLU A 12 -8.46 11.57 14.33
N PRO A 13 -9.48 12.02 15.10
CA PRO A 13 -9.36 13.18 15.96
C PRO A 13 -8.18 13.06 16.93
N GLY A 14 -7.46 14.16 17.12
CA GLY A 14 -6.32 14.21 18.03
C GLY A 14 -5.04 13.51 17.54
N LYS A 15 -5.01 12.94 16.33
CA LYS A 15 -3.82 12.35 15.71
C LYS A 15 -3.24 13.24 14.61
N GLU A 16 -1.93 13.13 14.39
CA GLU A 16 -1.25 13.83 13.30
C GLU A 16 -1.58 13.20 11.93
N CYS A 17 -2.81 13.42 11.47
CA CYS A 17 -3.28 12.94 10.15
C CYS A 17 -3.10 14.00 9.05
N LYS A 18 -2.44 15.13 9.35
CA LYS A 18 -2.32 16.26 8.41
C LYS A 18 -1.67 15.84 7.10
N LEU A 19 -0.59 15.07 7.15
CA LEU A 19 0.12 14.61 5.94
C LEU A 19 -0.75 13.71 5.06
N ALA A 20 -1.50 12.77 5.66
CA ALA A 20 -2.40 11.89 4.90
C ALA A 20 -3.53 12.70 4.22
N LEU A 21 -4.10 13.70 4.91
CA LEU A 21 -5.11 14.57 4.35
C LEU A 21 -4.54 15.44 3.23
N GLU A 22 -3.36 16.02 3.40
CA GLU A 22 -2.72 16.85 2.39
C GLU A 22 -2.41 16.06 1.12
N ARG A 23 -1.91 14.83 1.24
CA ARG A 23 -1.73 13.93 0.11
C ARG A 23 -3.04 13.54 -0.56
N ALA A 24 -4.10 13.32 0.22
CA ALA A 24 -5.43 13.04 -0.33
C ALA A 24 -5.97 14.24 -1.13
N VAL A 25 -5.82 15.46 -0.62
CA VAL A 25 -6.21 16.70 -1.31
C VAL A 25 -5.41 16.87 -2.60
N THR A 26 -4.09 16.81 -2.53
CA THR A 26 -3.20 16.96 -3.69
C THR A 26 -3.47 15.91 -4.76
N LEU A 27 -3.68 14.65 -4.35
CA LEU A 27 -4.00 13.57 -5.29
C LEU A 27 -5.38 13.77 -5.93
N ALA A 28 -6.37 14.22 -5.15
CA ALA A 28 -7.70 14.51 -5.66
C ALA A 28 -7.71 15.70 -6.65
N GLU A 29 -6.96 16.74 -6.38
CA GLU A 29 -6.77 17.88 -7.31
C GLU A 29 -6.13 17.40 -8.62
N ASN A 30 -5.00 16.70 -8.55
CA ASN A 30 -4.26 16.21 -9.71
C ASN A 30 -5.07 15.22 -10.58
N ASN A 31 -5.96 14.45 -9.96
CA ASN A 31 -6.81 13.49 -10.66
C ASN A 31 -8.19 14.03 -11.01
N GLN A 32 -8.56 15.25 -10.56
CA GLN A 32 -9.93 15.77 -10.64
C GLN A 32 -10.94 14.79 -10.03
N ALA A 33 -10.55 14.18 -8.89
CA ALA A 33 -11.30 13.17 -8.18
C ALA A 33 -12.23 13.79 -7.14
N LYS A 34 -13.28 13.08 -6.78
CA LYS A 34 -14.05 13.38 -5.58
C LYS A 34 -13.24 13.00 -4.35
N LEU A 35 -13.30 13.82 -3.32
CA LEU A 35 -12.68 13.54 -2.03
C LEU A 35 -13.73 13.49 -0.94
N THR A 36 -13.84 12.35 -0.28
CA THR A 36 -14.62 12.18 0.93
C THR A 36 -13.66 11.99 2.10
N VAL A 37 -13.79 12.80 3.14
CA VAL A 37 -12.99 12.68 4.36
C VAL A 37 -13.90 12.19 5.49
N ILE A 38 -13.51 11.10 6.13
CA ILE A 38 -14.31 10.50 7.19
C ILE A 38 -13.52 10.38 8.50
N THR A 39 -14.26 10.37 9.58
CA THR A 39 -13.81 9.89 10.89
C THR A 39 -14.78 8.84 11.41
N VAL A 40 -14.31 7.93 12.25
CA VAL A 40 -15.15 6.89 12.86
C VAL A 40 -15.22 7.11 14.37
N ALA A 41 -16.39 7.47 14.84
CA ALA A 41 -16.68 7.57 16.27
C ALA A 41 -16.93 6.18 16.86
N PRO A 42 -16.46 5.87 18.07
CA PRO A 42 -16.78 4.61 18.73
C PRO A 42 -18.27 4.48 18.98
N SER A 43 -18.79 3.26 18.85
CA SER A 43 -20.12 2.95 19.30
C SER A 43 -20.15 2.88 20.83
N ILE A 44 -20.98 3.68 21.45
CA ILE A 44 -21.17 3.66 22.89
C ILE A 44 -22.14 2.55 23.24
N SER A 45 -21.55 1.41 23.63
CA SER A 45 -22.33 0.27 24.13
C SER A 45 -22.71 0.46 25.60
N ALA A 46 -23.82 -0.16 25.99
CA ALA A 46 -24.29 -0.18 27.36
C ALA A 46 -23.22 -0.67 28.35
N GLY A 47 -22.99 0.09 29.40
CA GLY A 47 -22.15 -0.30 30.53
C GLY A 47 -23.04 -0.62 31.76
N ILE A 48 -22.39 -1.00 32.86
CA ILE A 48 -23.11 -1.17 34.16
C ILE A 48 -23.80 0.15 34.54
N GLY A 49 -25.13 0.14 34.64
CA GLY A 49 -25.95 1.33 34.90
C GLY A 49 -26.33 2.18 33.71
N MET A 50 -25.95 1.76 32.48
CA MET A 50 -26.28 2.48 31.25
C MET A 50 -26.88 1.50 30.23
N PRO A 51 -28.23 1.34 30.20
CA PRO A 51 -28.86 0.43 29.25
C PRO A 51 -28.70 0.90 27.82
N GLU A 52 -28.53 -0.05 26.89
CA GLU A 52 -28.42 0.21 25.47
C GLU A 52 -29.66 0.93 24.93
N GLY A 53 -29.46 2.04 24.18
CA GLY A 53 -30.59 2.87 23.70
C GLY A 53 -31.27 3.71 24.78
N GLY A 54 -30.74 3.74 26.01
CA GLY A 54 -31.24 4.64 27.06
C GLY A 54 -30.89 6.12 26.79
N PRO A 55 -31.56 7.08 27.45
CA PRO A 55 -31.36 8.50 27.23
C PRO A 55 -29.88 8.92 27.33
N ILE A 56 -29.19 8.46 28.38
CA ILE A 56 -27.77 8.81 28.63
C ILE A 56 -26.86 8.27 27.54
N SER A 57 -27.01 7.03 27.10
CA SER A 57 -26.19 6.46 26.02
C SER A 57 -26.46 7.16 24.70
N THR A 58 -27.69 7.56 24.42
CA THR A 58 -28.08 8.29 23.22
C THR A 58 -27.50 9.72 23.21
N GLU A 59 -27.62 10.43 24.34
CA GLU A 59 -27.05 11.79 24.48
C GLU A 59 -25.49 11.76 24.36
N LEU A 60 -24.84 10.80 25.01
CA LEU A 60 -23.39 10.65 24.95
C LEU A 60 -22.91 10.29 23.55
N GLN A 61 -23.62 9.39 22.84
CA GLN A 61 -23.33 9.08 21.43
C GLN A 61 -23.48 10.32 20.55
N ALA A 62 -24.56 11.08 20.72
CA ALA A 62 -24.80 12.32 19.98
C ALA A 62 -23.71 13.37 20.26
N ALA A 63 -23.32 13.54 21.52
CA ALA A 63 -22.23 14.45 21.91
C ALA A 63 -20.88 14.02 21.27
N THR A 64 -20.57 12.73 21.31
CA THR A 64 -19.35 12.19 20.68
C THR A 64 -19.35 12.42 19.17
N VAL A 65 -20.44 12.13 18.49
CA VAL A 65 -20.57 12.38 17.04
C VAL A 65 -20.41 13.87 16.71
N ASN A 66 -21.01 14.76 17.50
CA ASN A 66 -20.90 16.20 17.29
C ASN A 66 -19.45 16.70 17.50
N SER A 67 -18.75 16.21 18.51
CA SER A 67 -17.33 16.52 18.73
C SER A 67 -16.49 16.10 17.53
N HIS A 68 -16.62 14.84 17.09
CA HIS A 68 -15.91 14.32 15.91
C HIS A 68 -16.22 15.12 14.64
N LYS A 69 -17.48 15.53 14.47
CA LYS A 69 -17.90 16.35 13.33
C LYS A 69 -17.21 17.71 13.35
N GLN A 70 -17.20 18.38 14.49
CA GLN A 70 -16.58 19.69 14.63
C GLN A 70 -15.06 19.64 14.39
N GLU A 71 -14.38 18.62 14.96
CA GLU A 71 -12.96 18.40 14.74
C GLU A 71 -12.65 18.10 13.28
N LEU A 72 -13.46 17.26 12.62
CA LEU A 72 -13.33 16.96 11.20
C LEU A 72 -13.50 18.20 10.33
N GLU A 73 -14.53 19.03 10.56
CA GLU A 73 -14.74 20.27 9.82
C GLU A 73 -13.56 21.23 10.02
N ASN A 74 -13.06 21.40 11.23
CA ASN A 74 -11.90 22.24 11.51
C ASN A 74 -10.64 21.74 10.76
N LEU A 75 -10.47 20.45 10.64
CA LEU A 75 -9.32 19.82 9.98
C LEU A 75 -9.37 20.04 8.46
N VAL A 76 -10.54 19.97 7.83
CA VAL A 76 -10.69 20.11 6.36
C VAL A 76 -10.85 21.56 5.90
N GLU A 77 -11.23 22.47 6.77
CA GLU A 77 -11.52 23.88 6.44
C GLU A 77 -10.40 24.57 5.62
N PRO A 78 -9.10 24.42 5.97
CA PRO A 78 -8.01 25.03 5.20
C PRO A 78 -7.96 24.57 3.72
N TYR A 79 -8.49 23.40 3.41
CA TYR A 79 -8.44 22.79 2.08
C TYR A 79 -9.69 23.04 1.22
N ARG A 80 -10.78 23.58 1.81
CA ARG A 80 -12.04 23.81 1.08
C ARG A 80 -11.93 24.83 -0.03
N GLN A 81 -10.93 25.71 0.01
CA GLN A 81 -10.66 26.66 -1.07
C GLN A 81 -9.98 25.99 -2.28
N ARG A 82 -9.31 24.85 -2.06
CA ARG A 82 -8.58 24.12 -3.09
C ARG A 82 -9.48 23.13 -3.83
N ILE A 83 -10.31 22.38 -3.08
CA ILE A 83 -11.13 21.32 -3.63
C ILE A 83 -12.44 21.16 -2.82
N LYS A 84 -13.50 20.68 -3.48
CA LYS A 84 -14.72 20.30 -2.78
C LYS A 84 -14.49 19.01 -1.99
N ILE A 85 -14.68 19.07 -0.67
CA ILE A 85 -14.52 17.95 0.26
C ILE A 85 -15.87 17.60 0.88
N GLU A 86 -16.30 16.36 0.75
CA GLU A 86 -17.40 15.79 1.53
C GLU A 86 -16.88 15.26 2.85
N THR A 87 -17.61 15.53 3.94
CA THR A 87 -17.24 15.06 5.28
C THR A 87 -18.31 14.15 5.86
N ARG A 88 -17.92 13.07 6.54
CA ARG A 88 -18.85 12.15 7.20
C ARG A 88 -18.28 11.64 8.52
N VAL A 89 -19.14 11.51 9.53
CA VAL A 89 -18.82 10.81 10.77
C VAL A 89 -19.56 9.47 10.75
N LEU A 90 -18.80 8.38 10.78
CA LEU A 90 -19.33 7.03 10.88
C LEU A 90 -19.29 6.57 12.34
N ILE A 91 -20.10 5.56 12.69
CA ILE A 91 -20.14 5.02 14.06
C ILE A 91 -19.90 3.52 14.01
N GLY A 92 -18.90 3.05 14.75
CA GLY A 92 -18.59 1.63 14.85
C GLY A 92 -17.11 1.31 14.95
N THR A 93 -16.73 0.16 14.42
CA THR A 93 -15.32 -0.29 14.37
C THR A 93 -14.63 0.30 13.14
N PRO A 94 -13.49 1.01 13.29
CA PRO A 94 -12.89 1.79 12.22
C PRO A 94 -12.70 1.02 10.90
N PHE A 95 -11.95 -0.10 10.89
CA PHE A 95 -11.69 -0.84 9.65
C PHE A 95 -12.97 -1.34 8.98
N LEU A 96 -13.98 -1.71 9.77
CA LEU A 96 -15.25 -2.27 9.26
C LEU A 96 -16.09 -1.18 8.59
N GLU A 97 -16.19 -0.01 9.22
CA GLU A 97 -16.97 1.11 8.67
C GLU A 97 -16.29 1.69 7.42
N ILE A 98 -14.95 1.75 7.38
CA ILE A 98 -14.20 2.15 6.19
C ILE A 98 -14.51 1.20 5.03
N ILE A 99 -14.46 -0.12 5.24
CA ILE A 99 -14.78 -1.11 4.19
C ILE A 99 -16.23 -0.97 3.72
N ARG A 100 -17.17 -0.77 4.66
CA ARG A 100 -18.59 -0.54 4.32
C ARG A 100 -18.77 0.73 3.50
N GLU A 101 -18.06 1.79 3.84
CA GLU A 101 -18.10 3.06 3.10
C GLU A 101 -17.56 2.89 1.67
N VAL A 102 -16.43 2.19 1.51
CA VAL A 102 -15.87 1.83 0.20
C VAL A 102 -16.89 1.07 -0.64
N LEU A 103 -17.59 0.08 -0.05
CA LEU A 103 -18.57 -0.73 -0.77
C LEU A 103 -19.82 0.06 -1.15
N ARG A 104 -20.30 0.96 -0.27
CA ARG A 104 -21.51 1.75 -0.51
C ARG A 104 -21.33 2.80 -1.60
N ASN A 105 -20.17 3.43 -1.64
CA ASN A 105 -19.93 4.58 -2.50
C ASN A 105 -18.93 4.29 -3.64
N ALA A 106 -18.44 3.05 -3.73
CA ALA A 106 -17.50 2.59 -4.77
C ALA A 106 -16.21 3.42 -4.84
N HIS A 107 -15.68 3.81 -3.68
CA HIS A 107 -14.37 4.47 -3.63
C HIS A 107 -13.28 3.61 -4.24
N ASP A 108 -12.40 4.21 -5.00
CA ASP A 108 -11.33 3.52 -5.75
C ASP A 108 -9.94 3.65 -5.11
N LEU A 109 -9.81 4.43 -4.04
CA LEU A 109 -8.63 4.52 -3.18
C LEU A 109 -9.03 4.88 -1.75
N VAL A 110 -8.42 4.24 -0.76
CA VAL A 110 -8.45 4.65 0.65
C VAL A 110 -7.09 5.23 1.03
N ILE A 111 -7.07 6.41 1.65
CA ILE A 111 -5.87 7.03 2.24
C ILE A 111 -6.08 7.12 3.75
N LYS A 112 -5.14 6.60 4.51
CA LYS A 112 -5.21 6.56 5.98
C LYS A 112 -3.85 6.80 6.62
N CYS A 113 -3.83 7.54 7.73
CA CYS A 113 -2.71 7.52 8.67
C CYS A 113 -2.82 6.26 9.54
N PRO A 114 -1.73 5.54 9.83
CA PRO A 114 -1.76 4.40 10.74
C PRO A 114 -2.27 4.79 12.13
N GLU A 115 -3.01 3.89 12.80
CA GLU A 115 -3.63 4.17 14.10
C GLU A 115 -2.61 4.41 15.22
N SER A 116 -1.53 3.66 15.20
CA SER A 116 -0.41 3.87 16.11
C SER A 116 0.88 3.36 15.47
N LEU A 117 1.97 4.06 15.68
CA LEU A 117 3.29 3.44 15.58
C LEU A 117 3.45 2.63 16.86
N ASP A 118 3.51 1.29 16.75
CA ASP A 118 3.85 0.44 17.88
C ASP A 118 5.18 0.92 18.48
N TRP A 119 5.38 0.72 19.79
CA TRP A 119 6.63 1.07 20.49
C TRP A 119 7.89 0.45 19.84
N LEU A 120 7.72 -0.61 19.01
CA LEU A 120 8.77 -1.22 18.18
C LEU A 120 8.95 -0.54 16.81
N GLY A 121 8.26 0.58 16.53
CA GLY A 121 8.33 1.28 15.25
C GLY A 121 7.54 0.64 14.11
N ARG A 122 6.72 -0.39 14.39
CA ARG A 122 5.88 -1.04 13.36
C ARG A 122 4.79 -0.11 12.87
N LEU A 123 4.61 -0.08 11.55
CA LEU A 123 3.67 0.83 10.89
C LEU A 123 2.20 0.49 11.18
N LEU A 124 1.85 -0.80 11.36
CA LEU A 124 0.48 -1.26 11.24
C LEU A 124 -0.10 -1.82 12.53
N SER A 125 -1.23 -1.27 12.97
CA SER A 125 -2.08 -1.83 14.02
C SER A 125 -2.83 -3.08 13.54
N SER A 126 -3.55 -3.74 14.45
CA SER A 126 -4.44 -4.86 14.11
C SER A 126 -5.53 -4.42 13.12
N ASP A 127 -6.13 -3.26 13.32
CA ASP A 127 -7.20 -2.72 12.48
C ASP A 127 -6.69 -2.30 11.10
N ASP A 128 -5.48 -1.73 11.02
CA ASP A 128 -4.81 -1.42 9.76
C ASP A 128 -4.57 -2.69 8.93
N LYS A 129 -4.11 -3.77 9.57
CA LYS A 129 -3.94 -5.08 8.91
C LYS A 129 -5.28 -5.65 8.42
N HIS A 130 -6.35 -5.51 9.21
CA HIS A 130 -7.68 -5.93 8.79
C HIS A 130 -8.18 -5.12 7.60
N LEU A 131 -7.94 -3.82 7.57
CA LEU A 131 -8.26 -2.96 6.43
C LEU A 131 -7.49 -3.40 5.18
N LEU A 132 -6.16 -3.54 5.27
CA LEU A 132 -5.30 -3.99 4.18
C LEU A 132 -5.69 -5.37 3.64
N ARG A 133 -6.16 -6.28 4.49
CA ARG A 133 -6.60 -7.61 4.06
C ARG A 133 -7.95 -7.61 3.34
N LYS A 134 -8.90 -6.79 3.79
CA LYS A 134 -10.32 -6.92 3.42
C LYS A 134 -10.84 -5.80 2.51
N CYS A 135 -10.12 -4.68 2.41
CA CYS A 135 -10.53 -3.61 1.50
C CYS A 135 -10.38 -4.07 0.05
N LEU A 136 -11.37 -3.75 -0.79
CA LEU A 136 -11.40 -4.18 -2.20
C LEU A 136 -10.69 -3.22 -3.15
N CYS A 137 -10.44 -2.00 -2.74
CA CYS A 137 -9.65 -1.03 -3.49
C CYS A 137 -8.23 -0.89 -2.89
N PRO A 138 -7.29 -0.27 -3.60
CA PRO A 138 -5.99 0.11 -3.06
C PRO A 138 -6.10 0.90 -1.76
N VAL A 139 -5.16 0.66 -0.85
CA VAL A 139 -5.08 1.35 0.43
C VAL A 139 -3.71 1.98 0.56
N TRP A 140 -3.67 3.28 0.74
CA TRP A 140 -2.45 4.04 0.99
C TRP A 140 -2.34 4.39 2.47
N MET A 141 -1.45 3.69 3.17
CA MET A 141 -1.09 3.99 4.55
C MET A 141 0.03 5.02 4.54
N VAL A 142 -0.29 6.25 4.91
CA VAL A 142 0.65 7.37 4.92
C VAL A 142 1.21 7.55 6.32
N ARG A 143 2.50 7.24 6.49
CA ARG A 143 3.20 7.41 7.77
C ARG A 143 3.48 8.91 8.01
N PRO A 144 3.25 9.43 9.21
CA PRO A 144 3.79 10.72 9.61
C PRO A 144 5.32 10.67 9.53
N GLN A 145 5.92 11.59 8.78
CA GLN A 145 7.37 11.67 8.66
C GLN A 145 7.84 13.12 8.77
N ILE A 146 9.14 13.28 9.01
CA ILE A 146 9.81 14.56 9.05
C ILE A 146 10.07 14.97 7.59
N GLY A 147 9.18 15.78 7.02
CA GLY A 147 9.22 16.21 5.62
C GLY A 147 7.87 16.05 4.94
N GLU A 148 7.58 16.94 3.99
CA GLU A 148 6.30 16.95 3.27
C GLU A 148 6.37 16.15 1.95
N SER A 149 7.57 15.90 1.39
CA SER A 149 7.81 15.17 0.16
C SER A 149 8.35 13.76 0.40
N PHE A 150 8.18 12.88 -0.57
CA PHE A 150 8.91 11.62 -0.66
C PHE A 150 10.12 11.82 -1.56
N ASP A 151 11.29 11.33 -1.13
CA ASP A 151 12.52 11.38 -1.91
C ASP A 151 12.81 10.03 -2.60
N HIS A 152 12.45 8.91 -1.96
CA HIS A 152 12.69 7.55 -2.45
C HIS A 152 11.41 6.71 -2.47
N ILE A 153 11.00 6.26 -3.65
CA ILE A 153 9.84 5.40 -3.87
C ILE A 153 10.31 4.04 -4.36
N LEU A 154 9.83 2.96 -3.73
CA LEU A 154 10.15 1.59 -4.08
C LEU A 154 8.94 0.88 -4.68
N ALA A 155 9.03 0.45 -5.94
CA ALA A 155 8.05 -0.41 -6.60
C ALA A 155 8.47 -1.89 -6.44
N ALA A 156 7.68 -2.68 -5.70
CA ALA A 156 7.95 -4.11 -5.55
C ALA A 156 7.12 -4.92 -6.56
N VAL A 157 7.81 -5.53 -7.53
CA VAL A 157 7.21 -6.33 -8.60
C VAL A 157 7.61 -7.80 -8.49
N ASP A 158 6.78 -8.68 -9.05
CA ASP A 158 7.05 -10.12 -9.11
C ASP A 158 6.89 -10.59 -10.56
N VAL A 159 7.99 -10.71 -11.27
CA VAL A 159 8.05 -11.12 -12.68
C VAL A 159 8.32 -12.61 -12.88
N ASP A 160 8.39 -13.41 -11.81
CA ASP A 160 8.58 -14.86 -11.88
C ASP A 160 7.48 -15.52 -12.76
N ASP A 161 7.86 -16.23 -13.78
CA ASP A 161 6.97 -16.90 -14.74
C ASP A 161 6.73 -18.39 -14.46
N SER A 162 7.30 -18.92 -13.37
CA SER A 162 7.13 -20.31 -12.92
C SER A 162 5.71 -20.65 -12.42
N TYR A 163 4.81 -19.66 -12.35
CA TYR A 163 3.46 -19.83 -11.83
C TYR A 163 2.46 -20.34 -12.87
N PRO A 164 1.33 -20.96 -12.43
CA PRO A 164 0.24 -21.34 -13.33
C PRO A 164 -0.29 -20.15 -14.13
N THR A 165 -0.69 -20.35 -15.38
CA THR A 165 -1.12 -19.30 -16.35
C THR A 165 -2.15 -18.33 -15.79
N LYS A 166 -3.10 -18.81 -14.97
CA LYS A 166 -4.11 -17.95 -14.34
C LYS A 166 -3.48 -16.97 -13.33
N ALA A 167 -2.49 -17.41 -12.56
CA ALA A 167 -1.78 -16.57 -11.61
C ALA A 167 -0.88 -15.56 -12.32
N LEU A 168 -0.26 -15.93 -13.44
CA LEU A 168 0.58 -15.04 -14.25
C LEU A 168 -0.19 -13.82 -14.75
N LYS A 169 -1.40 -13.98 -15.29
CA LYS A 169 -2.23 -12.86 -15.74
C LYS A 169 -2.55 -11.87 -14.61
N THR A 170 -2.90 -12.37 -13.44
CA THR A 170 -3.18 -11.53 -12.27
C THR A 170 -1.93 -10.76 -11.83
N ARG A 171 -0.76 -11.43 -11.83
CA ARG A 171 0.52 -10.81 -11.48
C ARG A 171 0.95 -9.74 -12.48
N GLN A 172 0.82 -10.03 -13.76
CA GLN A 172 1.10 -9.04 -14.80
C GLN A 172 0.27 -7.77 -14.59
N ALA A 173 -1.05 -7.92 -14.39
CA ALA A 173 -1.93 -6.79 -14.11
C ALA A 173 -1.53 -6.04 -12.82
N LEU A 174 -1.11 -6.76 -11.76
CA LEU A 174 -0.62 -6.14 -10.53
C LEU A 174 0.70 -5.42 -10.75
N ASN A 175 1.67 -6.03 -11.44
CA ASN A 175 2.95 -5.38 -11.75
C ASN A 175 2.75 -4.10 -12.56
N GLU A 176 1.88 -4.15 -13.57
CA GLU A 176 1.52 -2.96 -14.37
C GLU A 176 0.94 -1.85 -13.49
N MET A 177 0.03 -2.19 -12.58
CA MET A 177 -0.59 -1.21 -11.67
C MET A 177 0.42 -0.68 -10.64
N VAL A 178 1.29 -1.54 -10.08
CA VAL A 178 2.38 -1.13 -9.19
C VAL A 178 3.28 -0.11 -9.89
N MET A 179 3.73 -0.43 -11.10
CA MET A 179 4.62 0.44 -11.85
C MET A 179 3.95 1.76 -12.26
N GLU A 180 2.68 1.70 -12.70
CA GLU A 180 1.92 2.91 -13.05
C GLU A 180 1.78 3.87 -11.87
N LEU A 181 1.40 3.35 -10.69
CA LEU A 181 1.19 4.16 -9.51
C LEU A 181 2.52 4.66 -8.91
N ALA A 182 3.54 3.81 -8.85
CA ALA A 182 4.87 4.18 -8.37
C ALA A 182 5.51 5.26 -9.26
N SER A 183 5.41 5.11 -10.58
CA SER A 183 5.90 6.11 -11.54
C SER A 183 5.14 7.42 -11.42
N SER A 184 3.81 7.37 -11.30
CA SER A 184 2.99 8.57 -11.11
C SER A 184 3.34 9.30 -9.81
N LEU A 185 3.56 8.56 -8.73
CA LEU A 185 3.96 9.12 -7.45
C LEU A 185 5.37 9.74 -7.52
N ALA A 186 6.33 9.04 -8.15
CA ALA A 186 7.69 9.55 -8.32
C ALA A 186 7.73 10.87 -9.12
N VAL A 187 6.91 10.99 -10.17
CA VAL A 187 6.80 12.24 -10.93
C VAL A 187 6.19 13.35 -10.08
N SER A 188 5.12 13.06 -9.33
CA SER A 188 4.42 14.09 -8.55
C SER A 188 5.23 14.61 -7.37
N GLU A 189 6.09 13.76 -6.80
CA GLU A 189 6.95 14.08 -5.64
C GLU A 189 8.36 14.54 -6.05
N PHE A 190 8.72 14.43 -7.34
CA PHE A 190 10.10 14.58 -7.83
C PHE A 190 11.09 13.60 -7.20
N ALA A 191 10.59 12.40 -6.83
CA ALA A 191 11.32 11.37 -6.12
C ALA A 191 12.10 10.44 -7.05
N GLU A 192 13.16 9.82 -6.51
CA GLU A 192 13.84 8.70 -7.16
C GLU A 192 12.95 7.46 -7.14
N LEU A 193 12.86 6.77 -8.29
CA LEU A 193 12.11 5.54 -8.41
C LEU A 193 13.05 4.34 -8.40
N HIS A 194 12.89 3.48 -7.40
CA HIS A 194 13.53 2.18 -7.30
C HIS A 194 12.54 1.08 -7.65
N VAL A 195 12.99 0.07 -8.37
CA VAL A 195 12.17 -1.12 -8.70
C VAL A 195 12.87 -2.35 -8.17
N VAL A 196 12.20 -3.14 -7.35
CA VAL A 196 12.76 -4.37 -6.80
C VAL A 196 12.01 -5.60 -7.28
N HIS A 197 12.78 -6.59 -7.75
CA HIS A 197 12.34 -7.96 -7.95
C HIS A 197 13.26 -8.92 -7.21
N ALA A 198 12.73 -9.61 -6.18
CA ALA A 198 13.47 -10.63 -5.44
C ALA A 198 13.41 -11.97 -6.15
N TRP A 199 14.54 -12.67 -6.27
CA TRP A 199 14.64 -13.94 -6.97
C TRP A 199 15.41 -14.99 -6.19
N GLU A 200 15.12 -16.26 -6.42
CA GLU A 200 15.79 -17.40 -5.79
C GLU A 200 16.11 -18.48 -6.84
N ALA A 201 17.31 -19.06 -6.78
CA ALA A 201 17.64 -20.26 -7.56
C ALA A 201 17.16 -21.50 -6.77
N ILE A 202 16.00 -22.04 -7.17
CA ILE A 202 15.38 -23.16 -6.47
C ILE A 202 16.30 -24.36 -6.49
N GLY A 203 16.55 -24.97 -5.33
CA GLY A 203 17.39 -26.16 -5.19
C GLY A 203 18.90 -25.89 -5.08
N GLU A 204 19.36 -24.62 -5.20
CA GLU A 204 20.78 -24.29 -5.09
C GLU A 204 21.44 -24.84 -3.81
N GLY A 205 20.80 -24.68 -2.65
CA GLY A 205 21.31 -25.19 -1.39
C GLY A 205 21.48 -26.72 -1.38
N ILE A 206 20.56 -27.42 -2.02
CA ILE A 206 20.64 -28.89 -2.15
C ILE A 206 21.77 -29.28 -3.10
N MET A 207 21.94 -28.57 -4.22
CA MET A 207 23.01 -28.82 -5.18
C MET A 207 24.40 -28.52 -4.59
N ARG A 208 24.53 -27.49 -3.73
CA ARG A 208 25.80 -27.14 -3.08
C ARG A 208 26.14 -28.04 -1.90
N HIS A 209 25.15 -28.38 -1.06
CA HIS A 209 25.40 -28.98 0.26
C HIS A 209 24.58 -30.26 0.51
N GLY A 210 23.80 -30.72 -0.47
CA GLY A 210 22.98 -31.92 -0.33
C GLY A 210 23.83 -33.21 -0.29
N ILE A 211 23.52 -34.11 0.65
CA ILE A 211 24.24 -35.38 0.83
C ILE A 211 24.09 -36.30 -0.40
N PHE A 212 22.97 -36.20 -1.13
CA PHE A 212 22.64 -37.10 -2.24
C PHE A 212 22.72 -36.43 -3.62
N MET A 213 22.91 -35.12 -3.71
CA MET A 213 22.85 -34.34 -4.97
C MET A 213 23.90 -33.23 -5.03
N GLN A 214 25.05 -33.42 -4.42
CA GLN A 214 26.12 -32.45 -4.51
C GLN A 214 26.66 -32.37 -5.96
N GLN A 215 26.55 -31.23 -6.56
CA GLN A 215 27.03 -30.96 -7.92
C GLN A 215 28.35 -30.17 -7.88
N PRO A 216 29.16 -30.24 -8.93
CA PRO A 216 30.34 -29.39 -9.07
C PRO A 216 29.97 -27.90 -8.96
N GLU A 217 30.80 -27.13 -8.27
CA GLU A 217 30.53 -25.71 -7.98
C GLU A 217 30.34 -24.88 -9.26
N ASN A 218 31.09 -25.18 -10.30
CA ASN A 218 30.97 -24.53 -11.61
C ASN A 218 29.60 -24.76 -12.26
N GLU A 219 29.02 -25.95 -12.10
CA GLU A 219 27.68 -26.28 -12.64
C GLU A 219 26.59 -25.54 -11.86
N VAL A 220 26.72 -25.50 -10.52
CA VAL A 220 25.78 -24.76 -9.67
C VAL A 220 25.84 -23.26 -9.98
N ASN A 221 27.04 -22.70 -10.15
CA ASN A 221 27.22 -21.30 -10.51
C ASN A 221 26.62 -21.00 -11.90
N ALA A 222 26.85 -21.87 -12.89
CA ALA A 222 26.25 -21.70 -14.23
C ALA A 222 24.71 -21.75 -14.17
N TYR A 223 24.13 -22.62 -13.36
CA TYR A 223 22.68 -22.67 -13.11
C TYR A 223 22.17 -21.36 -12.48
N VAL A 224 22.81 -20.89 -11.41
CA VAL A 224 22.43 -19.65 -10.70
C VAL A 224 22.49 -18.45 -11.65
N ASP A 225 23.54 -18.36 -12.46
CA ASP A 225 23.69 -17.31 -13.47
C ASP A 225 22.63 -17.38 -14.56
N GLN A 226 22.22 -18.58 -14.94
CA GLN A 226 21.14 -18.77 -15.91
C GLN A 226 19.79 -18.28 -15.33
N VAL A 227 19.50 -18.63 -14.08
CA VAL A 227 18.29 -18.17 -13.37
C VAL A 227 18.28 -16.62 -13.27
N LEU A 228 19.40 -16.02 -12.86
CA LEU A 228 19.51 -14.56 -12.78
C LEU A 228 19.27 -13.91 -14.14
N ARG A 229 19.90 -14.40 -15.21
CA ARG A 229 19.68 -13.86 -16.56
C ARG A 229 18.21 -13.96 -16.99
N HIS A 230 17.54 -15.07 -16.67
CA HIS A 230 16.12 -15.23 -16.97
C HIS A 230 15.26 -14.19 -16.28
N HIS A 231 15.40 -14.03 -14.96
CA HIS A 231 14.67 -13.00 -14.21
C HIS A 231 14.99 -11.58 -14.67
N THR A 232 16.25 -11.32 -15.06
CA THR A 232 16.65 -10.01 -15.63
C THR A 232 15.88 -9.72 -16.92
N GLN A 233 15.80 -10.70 -17.83
CA GLN A 233 15.05 -10.56 -19.08
C GLN A 233 13.55 -10.30 -18.87
N LEU A 234 12.95 -10.98 -17.87
CA LEU A 234 11.55 -10.76 -17.51
C LEU A 234 11.31 -9.34 -16.95
N LEU A 235 12.21 -8.87 -16.08
CA LEU A 235 12.14 -7.51 -15.55
C LEU A 235 12.33 -6.46 -16.65
N ASP A 236 13.30 -6.64 -17.54
CA ASP A 236 13.51 -5.76 -18.69
C ASP A 236 12.29 -5.70 -19.61
N THR A 237 11.59 -6.82 -19.77
CA THR A 237 10.36 -6.88 -20.56
C THR A 237 9.27 -6.04 -19.92
N LEU A 238 9.04 -6.19 -18.60
CA LEU A 238 8.11 -5.35 -17.85
C LEU A 238 8.47 -3.87 -17.98
N MET A 239 9.74 -3.51 -17.86
CA MET A 239 10.18 -2.12 -17.95
C MET A 239 9.93 -1.52 -19.34
N LYS A 240 10.13 -2.29 -20.41
CA LYS A 240 9.81 -1.86 -21.78
C LYS A 240 8.31 -1.64 -21.98
N GLU A 241 7.46 -2.54 -21.47
CA GLU A 241 6.00 -2.42 -21.53
C GLU A 241 5.51 -1.18 -20.79
N VAL A 242 6.03 -0.93 -19.59
CA VAL A 242 5.71 0.26 -18.77
C VAL A 242 6.15 1.54 -19.48
N SER A 243 7.38 1.58 -20.00
CA SER A 243 7.91 2.75 -20.72
C SER A 243 7.08 3.08 -21.97
N ALA A 244 6.64 2.05 -22.71
CA ALA A 244 5.77 2.24 -23.86
C ALA A 244 4.38 2.83 -23.49
N LYS A 245 3.85 2.50 -22.31
CA LYS A 245 2.57 3.01 -21.81
C LYS A 245 2.67 4.44 -21.24
N LEU A 246 3.79 4.78 -20.60
CA LEU A 246 4.02 6.10 -20.01
C LEU A 246 4.20 7.22 -21.06
N GLY A 247 4.64 6.87 -22.25
CA GLY A 247 5.00 7.82 -23.31
C GLY A 247 6.44 8.36 -23.17
N VAL A 248 6.96 8.92 -24.26
CA VAL A 248 8.38 9.28 -24.41
C VAL A 248 8.84 10.33 -23.38
N ASP A 249 8.01 11.32 -23.11
CA ASP A 249 8.36 12.44 -22.21
C ASP A 249 8.44 11.97 -20.75
N ALA A 250 7.44 11.22 -20.26
CA ALA A 250 7.43 10.71 -18.90
C ALA A 250 8.49 9.62 -18.67
N ALA A 251 8.69 8.74 -19.66
CA ALA A 251 9.73 7.70 -19.60
C ALA A 251 11.14 8.29 -19.60
N GLY A 252 11.36 9.43 -20.27
CA GLY A 252 12.65 10.15 -20.27
C GLY A 252 12.97 10.81 -18.93
N TYR A 253 11.95 11.22 -18.18
CA TYR A 253 12.10 11.84 -16.87
C TYR A 253 12.35 10.81 -15.75
N ILE A 254 11.62 9.68 -15.81
CA ILE A 254 11.75 8.59 -14.83
C ILE A 254 12.85 7.63 -15.31
N LYS A 255 13.97 7.56 -14.59
CA LYS A 255 15.03 6.58 -14.80
C LYS A 255 15.06 5.62 -13.61
N PRO A 256 14.24 4.56 -13.59
CA PRO A 256 14.16 3.67 -12.44
C PRO A 256 15.49 2.97 -12.17
N GLN A 257 15.88 2.91 -10.90
CA GLN A 257 17.00 2.09 -10.46
C GLN A 257 16.49 0.67 -10.19
N LEU A 258 17.03 -0.32 -10.92
CA LEU A 258 16.60 -1.71 -10.83
C LEU A 258 17.41 -2.47 -9.79
N HIS A 259 16.73 -3.16 -8.89
CA HIS A 259 17.31 -3.97 -7.83
C HIS A 259 16.84 -5.42 -7.96
N MET A 260 17.80 -6.35 -8.00
CA MET A 260 17.53 -7.78 -8.09
C MET A 260 18.21 -8.55 -6.96
N PRO A 261 17.80 -8.34 -5.69
CA PRO A 261 18.38 -9.06 -4.57
C PRO A 261 18.03 -10.55 -4.64
N LYS A 262 19.05 -11.40 -4.43
CA LYS A 262 18.87 -12.84 -4.33
C LYS A 262 18.39 -13.21 -2.94
N GLY A 263 17.25 -13.88 -2.86
CA GLY A 263 16.67 -14.38 -1.61
C GLY A 263 15.16 -14.22 -1.55
N ALA A 264 14.59 -14.75 -0.47
CA ALA A 264 13.14 -14.69 -0.25
C ALA A 264 12.64 -13.24 -0.15
N ALA A 265 11.65 -12.86 -0.97
CA ALA A 265 11.11 -11.51 -1.06
C ALA A 265 10.73 -10.92 0.31
N ARG A 266 10.14 -11.74 1.21
CA ARG A 266 9.76 -11.36 2.58
C ARG A 266 10.93 -10.92 3.47
N LYS A 267 12.17 -11.20 3.06
CA LYS A 267 13.40 -10.85 3.79
C LYS A 267 14.13 -9.73 3.09
N VAL A 268 14.41 -9.90 1.80
CA VAL A 268 15.30 -8.98 1.08
C VAL A 268 14.63 -7.66 0.70
N ILE A 269 13.28 -7.61 0.55
CA ILE A 269 12.59 -6.35 0.23
C ILE A 269 12.58 -5.37 1.42
N PRO A 270 12.24 -5.78 2.66
CA PRO A 270 12.35 -4.87 3.82
C PRO A 270 13.79 -4.42 4.10
N GLU A 271 14.78 -5.31 3.92
CA GLU A 271 16.20 -4.97 4.07
C GLU A 271 16.61 -3.89 3.06
N LEU A 272 16.25 -4.06 1.78
CA LEU A 272 16.52 -3.08 0.74
C LEU A 272 15.78 -1.75 0.98
N ALA A 273 14.52 -1.80 1.41
CA ALA A 273 13.75 -0.59 1.72
C ALA A 273 14.42 0.24 2.83
N LYS A 274 14.99 -0.42 3.83
CA LYS A 274 15.75 0.23 4.90
C LYS A 274 17.09 0.78 4.41
N GLU A 275 17.82 0.03 3.59
CA GLU A 275 19.12 0.44 3.01
C GLU A 275 18.96 1.69 2.14
N LEU A 276 17.91 1.74 1.31
CA LEU A 276 17.60 2.87 0.43
C LEU A 276 16.85 4.01 1.12
N GLN A 277 16.55 3.88 2.41
CA GLN A 277 15.76 4.87 3.16
C GLN A 277 14.43 5.22 2.46
N VAL A 278 13.72 4.18 2.00
CA VAL A 278 12.48 4.34 1.23
C VAL A 278 11.40 5.06 2.04
N ASP A 279 10.77 6.07 1.45
CA ASP A 279 9.67 6.82 2.05
C ASP A 279 8.32 6.17 1.79
N CYS A 280 8.17 5.57 0.60
CA CYS A 280 6.94 4.88 0.21
C CYS A 280 7.24 3.64 -0.63
N ILE A 281 6.70 2.50 -0.21
CA ILE A 281 6.68 1.28 -1.02
C ILE A 281 5.32 1.12 -1.71
N VAL A 282 5.34 0.80 -3.00
CA VAL A 282 4.17 0.44 -3.79
C VAL A 282 4.25 -1.04 -4.11
N MET A 283 3.26 -1.83 -3.66
CA MET A 283 3.32 -3.28 -3.80
C MET A 283 1.96 -3.93 -3.96
N GLY A 284 1.91 -5.02 -4.71
CA GLY A 284 0.74 -5.89 -4.79
C GLY A 284 0.59 -6.73 -3.51
N THR A 285 -0.64 -6.90 -3.03
CA THR A 285 -0.93 -7.64 -1.80
C THR A 285 -1.78 -8.90 -2.01
N VAL A 286 -2.16 -9.22 -3.24
CA VAL A 286 -3.06 -10.35 -3.56
C VAL A 286 -2.37 -11.70 -3.33
N ALA A 287 -3.08 -12.63 -2.68
CA ALA A 287 -2.60 -13.99 -2.46
C ALA A 287 -2.47 -14.79 -3.78
N ARG A 288 -1.52 -15.72 -3.81
CA ARG A 288 -1.26 -16.62 -4.97
C ARG A 288 -2.44 -17.54 -5.32
N THR A 289 -3.25 -17.89 -4.31
CA THR A 289 -4.38 -18.82 -4.43
C THR A 289 -5.59 -18.20 -3.77
N GLY A 290 -6.61 -17.87 -4.54
CA GLY A 290 -7.86 -17.34 -3.98
C GLY A 290 -8.68 -16.53 -4.98
N VAL A 291 -9.81 -16.05 -4.51
CA VAL A 291 -10.64 -15.11 -5.26
C VAL A 291 -9.88 -13.78 -5.34
N PRO A 292 -9.69 -13.21 -6.54
CA PRO A 292 -9.00 -11.93 -6.67
C PRO A 292 -9.58 -10.87 -5.72
N GLY A 293 -8.70 -10.18 -4.98
CA GLY A 293 -9.08 -9.10 -4.07
C GLY A 293 -9.57 -9.51 -2.67
N LEU A 294 -9.72 -10.81 -2.35
CA LEU A 294 -10.28 -11.23 -1.05
C LEU A 294 -9.24 -11.57 0.02
N PHE A 295 -8.04 -11.97 -0.36
CA PHE A 295 -7.01 -12.41 0.60
C PHE A 295 -5.66 -11.78 0.33
N MET A 296 -5.04 -11.28 1.38
CA MET A 296 -3.64 -10.86 1.37
C MET A 296 -2.75 -12.11 1.36
N GLY A 297 -1.67 -12.07 0.56
CA GLY A 297 -0.67 -13.13 0.55
C GLY A 297 0.25 -13.07 1.77
N ASN A 298 0.65 -14.23 2.30
CA ASN A 298 1.55 -14.33 3.45
C ASN A 298 2.88 -13.57 3.24
N THR A 299 3.41 -13.58 2.02
CA THR A 299 4.64 -12.83 1.69
C THR A 299 4.42 -11.33 1.86
N ALA A 300 3.33 -10.80 1.30
CA ALA A 300 2.99 -9.39 1.42
C ALA A 300 2.77 -8.99 2.89
N GLU A 301 2.05 -9.80 3.65
CA GLU A 301 1.83 -9.56 5.07
C GLU A 301 3.15 -9.52 5.86
N THR A 302 4.05 -10.48 5.61
CA THR A 302 5.35 -10.53 6.28
C THR A 302 6.23 -9.33 5.90
N ILE A 303 6.15 -8.84 4.66
CA ILE A 303 6.85 -7.61 4.24
C ILE A 303 6.27 -6.42 5.01
N LEU A 304 4.95 -6.23 4.98
CA LEU A 304 4.26 -5.12 5.64
C LEU A 304 4.57 -5.03 7.15
N ASP A 305 4.72 -6.17 7.81
CA ASP A 305 5.06 -6.24 9.25
C ASP A 305 6.48 -5.74 9.59
N GLN A 306 7.34 -5.61 8.58
CA GLN A 306 8.75 -5.22 8.75
C GLN A 306 9.05 -3.82 8.19
N LEU A 307 8.09 -3.20 7.48
CA LEU A 307 8.28 -1.88 6.89
C LEU A 307 8.16 -0.76 7.93
N GLU A 308 8.99 0.25 7.76
CA GLU A 308 9.00 1.48 8.56
C GLU A 308 8.61 2.72 7.72
N CYS A 309 8.21 2.55 6.46
CA CYS A 309 7.84 3.61 5.52
C CYS A 309 6.34 3.60 5.19
N SER A 310 5.86 4.59 4.45
CA SER A 310 4.50 4.59 3.91
C SER A 310 4.30 3.43 2.94
N VAL A 311 3.05 2.95 2.80
CA VAL A 311 2.74 1.79 1.96
C VAL A 311 1.53 2.06 1.10
N LEU A 312 1.66 1.95 -0.23
CA LEU A 312 0.55 1.87 -1.17
C LEU A 312 0.33 0.41 -1.57
N ALA A 313 -0.66 -0.21 -0.92
CA ALA A 313 -1.04 -1.61 -1.10
C ALA A 313 -2.07 -1.76 -2.22
N ILE A 314 -1.76 -2.53 -3.25
CA ILE A 314 -2.58 -2.72 -4.45
C ILE A 314 -3.26 -4.09 -4.43
N LYS A 315 -4.51 -4.14 -4.92
CA LYS A 315 -5.37 -5.33 -4.96
C LYS A 315 -5.61 -5.81 -6.39
#